data_3ac86eaaa5165f522bea7d027ed08962
#
_entry.id   3ac86eaaa5165f522bea7d027ed08962
#
_cell.length_a   1.000
_cell.length_b   1.000
_cell.length_c   1.000
_cell.angle_alpha   90.00
_cell.angle_beta   90.00
_cell.angle_gamma   90.00
#
_symmetry.space_group_name_H-M   'P 1'
#
loop_
_entity.id
_entity.type
_entity.pdbx_description
1 polymer ?
#
loop_
_entity_poly.entity_id
_entity_poly.type
_entity_poly.pdbx_seq_one_letter_code
_entity_poly.pdbx_strand_id
1 'polypeptide(L)'
;KVGWIQVSGPAEDVAEAQRRLDVIADDYLPMSDIIAERIPALLNAAPAQTRRVGERVRNNLAKLHELLDADPNGLVSVLRAEGGWNVLLRVPSVIDENELVLRLIDEHKLTGQPGYFFDMTSNGYLAVSLLPEPDEFERGIRAVLNTVAALLR
;
A
#
# COMPACT_ATOMS: atom_id res chain seq x y z
N LYS A 1 1.24 5.60 14.10
CA LYS A 1 2.48 4.91 13.70
C LYS A 1 3.53 5.13 14.79
N VAL A 2 4.35 4.12 15.03
CA VAL A 2 5.44 4.16 16.01
C VAL A 2 6.70 3.66 15.32
N GLY A 3 7.81 4.34 15.55
CA GLY A 3 9.14 3.92 15.13
C GLY A 3 10.13 4.16 16.26
N TRP A 4 11.26 3.49 16.21
CA TRP A 4 12.39 3.72 17.11
C TRP A 4 13.70 3.62 16.35
N ILE A 5 14.73 4.20 16.90
CA ILE A 5 16.08 4.14 16.38
C ILE A 5 16.95 3.39 17.39
N GLN A 6 17.64 2.35 16.95
CA GLN A 6 18.65 1.66 17.73
C GLN A 6 20.04 2.13 17.27
N VAL A 7 20.85 2.58 18.22
CA VAL A 7 22.23 2.99 17.97
C VAL A 7 23.17 2.00 18.65
N SER A 8 24.16 1.49 17.90
CA SER A 8 25.18 0.57 18.42
C SER A 8 26.53 0.88 17.79
N GLY A 9 27.61 0.58 18.53
CA GLY A 9 28.98 0.85 18.11
C GLY A 9 29.92 1.17 19.28
N PRO A 10 31.09 1.80 19.04
CA PRO A 10 31.95 2.32 20.09
C PRO A 10 31.20 3.29 21.00
N ALA A 11 31.49 3.23 22.32
CA ALA A 11 30.70 3.97 23.32
C ALA A 11 30.66 5.50 23.07
N GLU A 12 31.77 6.08 22.61
CA GLU A 12 31.87 7.51 22.32
C GLU A 12 30.99 7.89 21.12
N ASP A 13 30.99 7.07 20.06
CA ASP A 13 30.17 7.28 18.87
C ASP A 13 28.68 7.14 19.19
N VAL A 14 28.31 6.17 20.01
CA VAL A 14 26.92 5.97 20.50
C VAL A 14 26.46 7.17 21.31
N ALA A 15 27.26 7.66 22.25
CA ALA A 15 26.93 8.81 23.07
C ALA A 15 26.73 10.09 22.21
N GLU A 16 27.61 10.31 21.25
CA GLU A 16 27.49 11.45 20.32
C GLU A 16 26.27 11.33 19.42
N ALA A 17 26.00 10.14 18.86
CA ALA A 17 24.82 9.91 18.03
C ALA A 17 23.52 10.12 18.83
N GLN A 18 23.45 9.61 20.06
CA GLN A 18 22.27 9.82 20.93
C GLN A 18 22.05 11.30 21.23
N ARG A 19 23.11 12.04 21.58
CA ARG A 19 23.02 13.48 21.83
C ARG A 19 22.48 14.26 20.61
N ARG A 20 22.91 13.88 19.39
CA ARG A 20 22.39 14.50 18.16
C ARG A 20 20.94 14.13 17.88
N LEU A 21 20.57 12.86 18.11
CA LEU A 21 19.20 12.39 17.95
C LEU A 21 18.25 13.08 18.93
N ASP A 22 18.69 13.34 20.17
CA ASP A 22 17.89 14.08 21.15
C ASP A 22 17.59 15.50 20.68
N VAL A 23 18.59 16.21 20.09
CA VAL A 23 18.40 17.54 19.51
C VAL A 23 17.40 17.49 18.36
N ILE A 24 17.50 16.51 17.47
CA ILE A 24 16.57 16.36 16.34
C ILE A 24 15.15 16.03 16.85
N ALA A 25 15.06 15.16 17.86
CA ALA A 25 13.77 14.75 18.42
C ALA A 25 13.01 15.91 19.09
N ASP A 26 13.72 16.90 19.63
CA ASP A 26 13.14 18.09 20.24
C ASP A 26 12.41 19.01 19.24
N ASP A 27 12.75 18.91 17.94
CA ASP A 27 12.05 19.62 16.87
C ASP A 27 10.68 19.00 16.52
N TYR A 28 10.34 17.84 17.07
CA TYR A 28 9.12 17.09 16.78
C TYR A 28 8.35 16.80 18.06
N LEU A 29 7.02 16.72 17.95
CA LEU A 29 6.18 16.33 19.07
C LEU A 29 6.48 14.87 19.47
N PRO A 30 6.71 14.60 20.77
CA PRO A 30 6.99 13.25 21.23
C PRO A 30 5.76 12.36 21.07
N MET A 31 6.01 11.04 20.95
CA MET A 31 4.98 10.03 21.00
C MET A 31 4.30 10.04 22.39
N SER A 32 2.99 9.77 22.42
CA SER A 32 2.23 9.64 23.66
C SER A 32 2.82 8.56 24.57
N ASP A 33 3.00 8.87 25.85
CA ASP A 33 3.49 7.94 26.88
C ASP A 33 2.62 6.70 26.99
N ILE A 34 1.30 6.85 26.83
CA ILE A 34 0.34 5.73 26.82
C ILE A 34 0.72 4.70 25.73
N ILE A 35 1.13 5.17 24.56
CA ILE A 35 1.56 4.29 23.48
C ILE A 35 2.96 3.73 23.77
N ALA A 36 3.88 4.56 24.25
CA ALA A 36 5.26 4.14 24.59
C ALA A 36 5.28 2.97 25.58
N GLU A 37 4.50 3.07 26.66
CA GLU A 37 4.36 2.01 27.66
C GLU A 37 3.79 0.70 27.11
N ARG A 38 2.98 0.77 26.05
CA ARG A 38 2.33 -0.38 25.42
C ARG A 38 3.16 -1.06 24.34
N ILE A 39 4.25 -0.45 23.88
CA ILE A 39 5.08 -0.99 22.79
C ILE A 39 5.50 -2.46 23.04
N PRO A 40 6.01 -2.87 24.21
CA PRO A 40 6.38 -4.28 24.43
C PRO A 40 5.20 -5.24 24.26
N ALA A 41 4.02 -4.89 24.76
CA ALA A 41 2.82 -5.71 24.61
C ALA A 41 2.34 -5.77 23.14
N LEU A 42 2.41 -4.65 22.42
CA LEU A 42 2.06 -4.58 21.01
C LEU A 42 3.01 -5.42 20.14
N LEU A 43 4.32 -5.37 20.41
CA LEU A 43 5.32 -6.18 19.72
C LEU A 43 5.10 -7.68 19.95
N ASN A 44 4.76 -8.08 21.18
CA ASN A 44 4.44 -9.46 21.49
C ASN A 44 3.17 -9.96 20.78
N ALA A 45 2.19 -9.10 20.57
CA ALA A 45 0.95 -9.44 19.86
C ALA A 45 1.09 -9.39 18.33
N ALA A 46 2.05 -8.62 17.80
CA ALA A 46 2.22 -8.36 16.38
C ALA A 46 2.36 -9.61 15.49
N PRO A 47 3.05 -10.71 15.87
CA PRO A 47 3.24 -11.87 15.02
C PRO A 47 1.94 -12.52 14.53
N ALA A 48 0.90 -12.54 15.38
CA ALA A 48 -0.40 -13.10 15.00
C ALA A 48 -1.10 -12.22 13.95
N GLN A 49 -1.05 -10.91 14.13
CA GLN A 49 -1.63 -9.96 13.16
C GLN A 49 -0.84 -9.95 11.85
N THR A 50 0.48 -9.99 11.91
CA THR A 50 1.34 -10.05 10.72
C THR A 50 1.04 -11.29 9.87
N ARG A 51 0.82 -12.45 10.50
CA ARG A 51 0.41 -13.66 9.76
C ARG A 51 -0.92 -13.47 9.05
N ARG A 52 -1.95 -12.96 9.73
CA ARG A 52 -3.27 -12.69 9.14
C ARG A 52 -3.18 -11.76 7.93
N VAL A 53 -2.43 -10.66 8.08
CA VAL A 53 -2.19 -9.72 6.99
C VAL A 53 -1.46 -10.41 5.84
N GLY A 54 -0.40 -11.17 6.12
CA GLY A 54 0.35 -11.89 5.10
C GLY A 54 -0.50 -12.92 4.35
N GLU A 55 -1.40 -13.65 5.03
CA GLU A 55 -2.35 -14.58 4.41
C GLU A 55 -3.35 -13.84 3.52
N ARG A 56 -3.94 -12.75 4.02
CA ARG A 56 -4.86 -11.91 3.26
C ARG A 56 -4.22 -11.38 1.98
N VAL A 57 -3.04 -10.80 2.10
CA VAL A 57 -2.29 -10.22 0.96
C VAL A 57 -1.98 -11.28 -0.09
N ARG A 58 -1.50 -12.46 0.31
CA ARG A 58 -1.21 -13.57 -0.64
C ARG A 58 -2.47 -14.07 -1.33
N ASN A 59 -3.57 -14.24 -0.60
CA ASN A 59 -4.83 -14.71 -1.15
C ASN A 59 -5.41 -13.70 -2.14
N ASN A 60 -5.41 -12.41 -1.79
CA ASN A 60 -5.89 -11.37 -2.69
C ASN A 60 -4.98 -11.19 -3.91
N LEU A 61 -3.66 -11.36 -3.76
CA LEU A 61 -2.75 -11.33 -4.91
C LEU A 61 -3.01 -12.50 -5.87
N ALA A 62 -3.22 -13.72 -5.34
CA ALA A 62 -3.59 -14.86 -6.16
C ALA A 62 -4.92 -14.63 -6.88
N LYS A 63 -5.93 -14.11 -6.16
CA LYS A 63 -7.22 -13.74 -6.75
C LYS A 63 -7.10 -12.67 -7.83
N LEU A 64 -6.22 -11.69 -7.64
CA LEU A 64 -5.94 -10.67 -8.66
C LEU A 64 -5.45 -11.31 -9.96
N HIS A 65 -4.47 -12.22 -9.88
CA HIS A 65 -3.98 -12.93 -11.08
C HIS A 65 -5.09 -13.72 -11.76
N GLU A 66 -5.92 -14.48 -11.01
CA GLU A 66 -7.07 -15.19 -11.57
C GLU A 66 -8.03 -14.29 -12.32
N LEU A 67 -8.33 -13.10 -11.75
CA LEU A 67 -9.25 -12.13 -12.37
C LEU A 67 -8.66 -11.49 -13.63
N LEU A 68 -7.35 -11.19 -13.62
CA LEU A 68 -6.67 -10.63 -14.80
C LEU A 68 -6.56 -11.68 -15.92
N ASP A 69 -6.24 -12.92 -15.59
CA ASP A 69 -6.14 -14.01 -16.57
C ASP A 69 -7.50 -14.36 -17.19
N ALA A 70 -8.58 -14.16 -16.43
CA ALA A 70 -9.94 -14.40 -16.89
C ALA A 70 -10.57 -13.20 -17.63
N ASP A 71 -9.94 -12.02 -17.62
CA ASP A 71 -10.48 -10.83 -18.30
C ASP A 71 -10.33 -10.94 -19.82
N PRO A 72 -11.45 -11.00 -20.58
CA PRO A 72 -11.39 -11.16 -22.04
C PRO A 72 -10.78 -9.96 -22.77
N ASN A 73 -10.71 -8.79 -22.11
CA ASN A 73 -10.17 -7.58 -22.72
C ASN A 73 -8.64 -7.54 -22.62
N GLY A 74 -8.05 -8.14 -21.56
CA GLY A 74 -6.60 -8.18 -21.38
C GLY A 74 -5.92 -6.81 -21.27
N LEU A 75 -6.68 -5.77 -20.86
CA LEU A 75 -6.23 -4.37 -20.86
C LEU A 75 -5.40 -4.00 -19.64
N VAL A 76 -5.52 -4.77 -18.56
CA VAL A 76 -4.89 -4.50 -17.27
C VAL A 76 -3.91 -5.63 -16.95
N SER A 77 -2.75 -5.26 -16.46
CA SER A 77 -1.77 -6.20 -15.93
C SER A 77 -1.27 -5.75 -14.56
N VAL A 78 -0.67 -6.64 -13.79
CA VAL A 78 -0.06 -6.34 -12.50
C VAL A 78 1.46 -6.41 -12.60
N LEU A 79 2.15 -5.42 -12.03
CA LEU A 79 3.60 -5.49 -11.92
C LEU A 79 3.99 -6.47 -10.81
N ARG A 80 5.18 -7.04 -10.94
CA ARG A 80 5.70 -8.00 -9.94
C ARG A 80 5.70 -7.38 -8.55
N ALA A 81 5.01 -8.02 -7.61
CA ALA A 81 4.92 -7.63 -6.22
C ALA A 81 5.69 -8.64 -5.35
N GLU A 82 6.70 -8.19 -4.62
CA GLU A 82 7.54 -9.05 -3.78
C GLU A 82 7.30 -8.81 -2.28
N GLY A 83 6.56 -7.76 -1.92
CA GLY A 83 6.29 -7.43 -0.53
C GLY A 83 5.29 -6.28 -0.37
N GLY A 84 4.99 -5.94 0.88
CA GLY A 84 4.00 -4.92 1.19
C GLY A 84 2.57 -5.42 0.99
N TRP A 85 1.64 -4.48 0.95
CA TRP A 85 0.20 -4.74 0.78
C TRP A 85 -0.44 -3.90 -0.34
N ASN A 86 0.35 -3.23 -1.12
CA ASN A 86 -0.09 -2.55 -2.33
C ASN A 86 0.53 -3.23 -3.55
N VAL A 87 -0.23 -3.25 -4.64
CA VAL A 87 0.27 -3.66 -5.95
C VAL A 87 0.03 -2.56 -6.96
N LEU A 88 0.86 -2.52 -7.97
CA LEU A 88 0.76 -1.57 -9.06
C LEU A 88 0.16 -2.25 -10.28
N LEU A 89 -1.02 -1.80 -10.69
CA LEU A 89 -1.65 -2.20 -11.93
C LEU A 89 -1.14 -1.32 -13.07
N ARG A 90 -0.91 -1.94 -14.22
CA ARG A 90 -0.66 -1.25 -15.48
C ARG A 90 -1.96 -1.22 -16.26
N VAL A 91 -2.41 -0.02 -16.58
CA VAL A 91 -3.58 0.24 -17.44
C VAL A 91 -3.12 0.92 -18.74
N PRO A 92 -3.93 0.96 -19.80
CA PRO A 92 -3.56 1.67 -21.03
C PRO A 92 -3.21 3.14 -20.78
N SER A 93 -2.05 3.58 -21.24
CA SER A 93 -1.51 4.92 -20.97
C SER A 93 -2.30 6.06 -21.62
N VAL A 94 -3.23 5.73 -22.52
CA VAL A 94 -4.15 6.71 -23.12
C VAL A 94 -5.28 7.12 -22.17
N ILE A 95 -5.51 6.34 -21.11
CA ILE A 95 -6.49 6.65 -20.07
C ILE A 95 -5.86 7.65 -19.09
N ASP A 96 -6.54 8.75 -18.84
CA ASP A 96 -6.16 9.68 -17.77
C ASP A 96 -6.39 9.02 -16.40
N GLU A 97 -5.35 8.96 -15.57
CA GLU A 97 -5.40 8.30 -14.26
C GLU A 97 -6.40 8.98 -13.31
N ASN A 98 -6.57 10.31 -13.39
CA ASN A 98 -7.57 11.02 -12.61
C ASN A 98 -8.98 10.66 -13.05
N GLU A 99 -9.23 10.60 -14.36
CA GLU A 99 -10.55 10.21 -14.89
C GLU A 99 -10.90 8.79 -14.41
N LEU A 100 -9.95 7.85 -14.48
CA LEU A 100 -10.14 6.50 -13.98
C LEU A 100 -10.51 6.49 -12.48
N VAL A 101 -9.73 7.20 -11.64
CA VAL A 101 -9.98 7.24 -10.19
C VAL A 101 -11.30 7.94 -9.87
N LEU A 102 -11.63 9.06 -10.52
CA LEU A 102 -12.88 9.76 -10.31
C LEU A 102 -14.09 8.91 -10.70
N ARG A 103 -14.03 8.17 -11.80
CA ARG A 103 -15.10 7.23 -12.17
C ARG A 103 -15.25 6.09 -11.16
N LEU A 104 -14.15 5.52 -10.67
CA LEU A 104 -14.21 4.50 -9.62
C LEU A 104 -14.89 5.03 -8.35
N ILE A 105 -14.64 6.28 -7.98
CA ILE A 105 -15.28 6.93 -6.82
C ILE A 105 -16.78 7.15 -7.09
N ASP A 106 -17.11 7.74 -8.23
CA ASP A 106 -18.49 8.16 -8.53
C ASP A 106 -19.41 6.97 -8.75
N GLU A 107 -18.99 6.00 -9.56
CA GLU A 107 -19.82 4.88 -9.99
C GLU A 107 -19.81 3.70 -9.00
N HIS A 108 -18.64 3.44 -8.38
CA HIS A 108 -18.43 2.24 -7.57
C HIS A 108 -18.16 2.51 -6.08
N LYS A 109 -17.97 3.77 -5.68
CA LYS A 109 -17.56 4.17 -4.32
C LYS A 109 -16.24 3.51 -3.89
N LEU A 110 -15.36 3.34 -4.85
CA LEU A 110 -14.04 2.74 -4.69
C LEU A 110 -12.97 3.75 -5.08
N THR A 111 -11.77 3.58 -4.56
CA THR A 111 -10.62 4.41 -4.94
C THR A 111 -9.38 3.57 -5.15
N GLY A 112 -8.51 4.03 -6.01
CA GLY A 112 -7.11 3.62 -6.15
C GLY A 112 -6.23 4.85 -6.14
N GLN A 113 -4.94 4.67 -6.09
CA GLN A 113 -3.99 5.77 -6.10
C GLN A 113 -3.35 5.85 -7.49
N PRO A 114 -3.49 6.98 -8.20
CA PRO A 114 -2.89 7.14 -9.52
C PRO A 114 -1.35 7.13 -9.44
N GLY A 115 -0.70 6.72 -10.51
CA GLY A 115 0.75 6.55 -10.54
C GLY A 115 1.54 7.82 -10.24
N TYR A 116 1.02 8.99 -10.62
CA TYR A 116 1.71 10.25 -10.35
C TYR A 116 1.83 10.60 -8.85
N PHE A 117 1.06 9.98 -7.95
CA PHE A 117 1.28 10.08 -6.50
C PHE A 117 2.62 9.47 -6.06
N PHE A 118 3.23 8.66 -6.90
CA PHE A 118 4.48 7.96 -6.66
C PHE A 118 5.57 8.41 -7.65
N ASP A 119 5.48 9.62 -8.18
CA ASP A 119 6.44 10.21 -9.13
C ASP A 119 6.67 9.35 -10.39
N MET A 120 5.65 8.57 -10.81
CA MET A 120 5.74 7.83 -12.07
C MET A 120 5.87 8.80 -13.25
N THR A 121 6.87 8.58 -14.08
CA THR A 121 7.22 9.47 -15.22
C THR A 121 6.30 9.30 -16.43
N SER A 122 5.45 8.27 -16.42
CA SER A 122 4.49 8.00 -17.49
C SER A 122 3.12 7.68 -16.91
N ASN A 123 2.07 8.03 -17.62
CA ASN A 123 0.69 7.68 -17.32
C ASN A 123 0.43 6.17 -17.49
N GLY A 124 -0.61 5.67 -16.84
CA GLY A 124 -1.07 4.28 -16.98
C GLY A 124 -0.78 3.38 -15.79
N TYR A 125 -0.75 3.95 -14.58
CA TYR A 125 -0.57 3.18 -13.34
C TYR A 125 -1.69 3.45 -12.34
N LEU A 126 -2.11 2.40 -11.64
CA LEU A 126 -3.05 2.47 -10.54
C LEU A 126 -2.55 1.59 -9.39
N ALA A 127 -2.23 2.18 -8.26
CA ALA A 127 -1.90 1.41 -7.05
C ALA A 127 -3.17 1.03 -6.30
N VAL A 128 -3.29 -0.26 -5.98
CA VAL A 128 -4.43 -0.82 -5.25
C VAL A 128 -3.97 -1.59 -4.03
N SER A 129 -4.80 -1.60 -2.98
CA SER A 129 -4.51 -2.32 -1.73
C SER A 129 -4.94 -3.78 -1.82
N LEU A 130 -4.11 -4.68 -1.29
CA LEU A 130 -4.42 -6.10 -1.09
C LEU A 130 -5.04 -6.40 0.28
N LEU A 131 -5.36 -5.37 1.09
CA LEU A 131 -5.89 -5.55 2.45
C LEU A 131 -7.41 -5.73 2.56
N PRO A 132 -8.26 -5.28 1.62
CA PRO A 132 -9.70 -5.46 1.73
C PRO A 132 -10.10 -6.92 1.95
N GLU A 133 -11.31 -7.15 2.50
CA GLU A 133 -11.87 -8.47 2.60
C GLU A 133 -12.00 -9.10 1.20
N PRO A 134 -11.86 -10.43 1.03
CA PRO A 134 -11.75 -11.07 -0.28
C PRO A 134 -12.88 -10.70 -1.26
N ASP A 135 -14.12 -10.68 -0.79
CA ASP A 135 -15.29 -10.34 -1.63
C ASP A 135 -15.28 -8.86 -2.05
N GLU A 136 -14.84 -7.97 -1.15
CA GLU A 136 -14.67 -6.55 -1.47
C GLU A 136 -13.53 -6.32 -2.44
N PHE A 137 -12.44 -7.04 -2.27
CA PHE A 137 -11.30 -6.99 -3.16
C PHE A 137 -11.67 -7.45 -4.57
N GLU A 138 -12.32 -8.62 -4.70
CA GLU A 138 -12.78 -9.14 -6.00
C GLU A 138 -13.73 -8.14 -6.68
N ARG A 139 -14.72 -7.62 -5.94
CA ARG A 139 -15.65 -6.62 -6.48
C ARG A 139 -14.91 -5.36 -6.94
N GLY A 140 -13.91 -4.91 -6.18
CA GLY A 140 -13.09 -3.76 -6.51
C GLY A 140 -12.28 -3.95 -7.79
N ILE A 141 -11.62 -5.09 -7.95
CA ILE A 141 -10.85 -5.38 -9.16
C ILE A 141 -11.76 -5.50 -10.39
N ARG A 142 -12.92 -6.16 -10.27
CA ARG A 142 -13.90 -6.20 -11.37
C ARG A 142 -14.40 -4.82 -11.77
N ALA A 143 -14.60 -3.92 -10.80
CA ALA A 143 -14.95 -2.53 -11.08
C ALA A 143 -13.83 -1.82 -11.86
N VAL A 144 -12.57 -2.00 -11.46
CA VAL A 144 -11.41 -1.45 -12.21
C VAL A 144 -11.40 -1.95 -13.65
N LEU A 145 -11.51 -3.27 -13.88
CA LEU A 145 -11.50 -3.86 -15.22
C LEU A 145 -12.64 -3.30 -16.11
N ASN A 146 -13.84 -3.20 -15.55
CA ASN A 146 -15.01 -2.67 -16.26
C ASN A 146 -14.85 -1.18 -16.60
N THR A 147 -14.34 -0.38 -15.65
CA THR A 147 -14.14 1.06 -15.86
C THR A 147 -13.06 1.31 -16.92
N VAL A 148 -11.94 0.56 -16.87
CA VAL A 148 -10.89 0.64 -17.91
C VAL A 148 -11.44 0.29 -19.28
N ALA A 149 -12.23 -0.78 -19.39
CA ALA A 149 -12.86 -1.16 -20.66
C ALA A 149 -13.89 -0.12 -21.17
N ALA A 150 -14.59 0.55 -20.24
CA ALA A 150 -15.55 1.60 -20.59
C ALA A 150 -14.89 2.89 -21.08
N LEU A 151 -13.71 3.23 -20.54
CA LEU A 151 -12.94 4.43 -20.92
C LEU A 151 -12.27 4.32 -22.30
N LEU A 152 -12.20 3.13 -22.88
CA LEU A 152 -11.61 2.90 -24.21
C LEU A 152 -12.65 2.73 -25.34
N ARG A 153 -13.93 2.85 -25.01
CA ARG A 153 -15.04 2.78 -25.99
C ARG A 153 -15.46 4.15 -26.45
#